data_65df3dee3a0c6768d0653c4b9b546161
#
_entry.id   65df3dee3a0c6768d0653c4b9b546161
#
_cell.length_a   1.000
_cell.length_b   1.000
_cell.length_c   1.000
_cell.angle_alpha   90.00
_cell.angle_beta   90.00
_cell.angle_gamma   90.00
#
_symmetry.space_group_name_H-M   'P 1'
#
loop_
_entity.id
_entity.type
_entity.pdbx_description
1 polymer ?
#
loop_
_entity_poly.entity_id
_entity_poly.type
_entity_poly.pdbx_seq_one_letter_code
_entity_poly.pdbx_strand_id
1 'polypeptide(L)'
;ACTPNPPAKEERMSTDKWEKMDIVLTTETYPPLPEEADTLYRYALWHDINTRRKPSTRHKLLPYLRYYRIAAANGHWQANKTLQHILMYNEDVDIPDRRDEGVALNELLAQQLPATADLWWSTYILFGYGPKHDKGDAAAYLRRAADRGNPEAMYMIAELLSDQAVRLPEGEERRRLLDLSDKFYRYSADKIHRFPSGKGGEQASITATVIQHNAEDAMFYAQQSLRGGAYQGAVRLQLIFEGEEKELSVKPDQERAHRYEVISDYLFTTFEVYPEATVEEIDDIVPLPPAPLPEWDGKLNIQRFVEGEEPPKPAEELVEKLAAAKGLDPATGLPLPKKETARRWWNWWD
;
A
#
# COMPACT_ATOMS: atom_id res chain seq x y z
N ALA A 1 -5.45 7.56 -20.67
CA ALA A 1 -5.61 7.26 -19.25
C ALA A 1 -7.01 7.70 -18.85
N CYS A 2 -7.94 6.77 -18.74
CA CYS A 2 -9.24 7.03 -18.10
C CYS A 2 -9.05 6.87 -16.61
N THR A 3 -8.91 7.98 -15.89
CA THR A 3 -9.16 7.97 -14.45
C THR A 3 -10.57 7.48 -14.21
N PRO A 4 -10.79 6.54 -13.26
CA PRO A 4 -12.15 6.15 -12.88
C PRO A 4 -12.96 7.42 -12.60
N ASN A 5 -14.19 7.47 -13.07
CA ASN A 5 -15.07 8.60 -12.76
C ASN A 5 -15.10 8.80 -11.25
N PRO A 6 -14.85 10.01 -10.75
CA PRO A 6 -14.94 10.26 -9.32
C PRO A 6 -16.35 9.89 -8.85
N PRO A 7 -16.49 9.34 -7.63
CA PRO A 7 -17.77 8.95 -7.08
C PRO A 7 -18.78 10.12 -7.13
N ALA A 8 -20.03 9.79 -7.38
CA ALA A 8 -21.09 10.78 -7.43
C ALA A 8 -21.08 11.65 -6.17
N LYS A 9 -21.39 12.94 -6.30
CA LYS A 9 -21.34 13.94 -5.22
C LYS A 9 -22.06 13.54 -3.93
N GLU A 10 -22.94 12.55 -3.99
CA GLU A 10 -23.75 12.06 -2.85
C GLU A 10 -23.05 10.99 -1.99
N GLU A 11 -21.96 10.39 -2.46
CA GLU A 11 -21.19 9.35 -1.73
C GLU A 11 -20.01 9.91 -0.93
N ARG A 12 -19.86 11.24 -0.84
CA ARG A 12 -18.83 11.83 0.03
C ARG A 12 -19.05 11.37 1.46
N MET A 13 -18.00 10.79 2.04
CA MET A 13 -18.02 10.33 3.43
C MET A 13 -18.41 11.48 4.35
N SER A 14 -19.50 11.32 5.11
CA SER A 14 -19.91 12.27 6.14
C SER A 14 -19.05 12.08 7.37
N THR A 15 -18.42 13.12 7.85
CA THR A 15 -17.58 13.13 9.05
C THR A 15 -18.38 13.37 10.34
N ASP A 16 -19.70 13.59 10.25
CA ASP A 16 -20.56 13.97 11.39
C ASP A 16 -20.53 12.97 12.55
N LYS A 17 -20.13 11.72 12.30
CA LYS A 17 -20.04 10.65 13.31
C LYS A 17 -18.63 10.48 13.89
N TRP A 18 -17.61 11.15 13.36
CA TRP A 18 -16.22 10.96 13.77
C TRP A 18 -15.76 11.88 14.90
N GLU A 19 -16.58 12.86 15.22
CA GLU A 19 -16.31 13.84 16.28
C GLU A 19 -16.19 13.23 17.69
N LYS A 20 -16.73 12.04 17.90
CA LYS A 20 -16.71 11.33 19.18
C LYS A 20 -15.71 10.17 19.20
N MET A 21 -14.65 10.25 18.39
CA MET A 21 -13.65 9.20 18.36
C MET A 21 -12.74 9.22 19.58
N ASP A 22 -12.85 8.19 20.42
CA ASP A 22 -11.70 7.77 21.20
C ASP A 22 -10.72 7.09 20.26
N ILE A 23 -9.51 7.66 20.14
CA ILE A 23 -8.47 7.08 19.30
C ILE A 23 -7.92 5.86 20.03
N VAL A 24 -8.28 4.69 19.55
CA VAL A 24 -7.66 3.43 19.99
C VAL A 24 -6.38 3.27 19.17
N LEU A 25 -5.25 3.56 19.80
CA LEU A 25 -3.91 3.43 19.18
C LEU A 25 -3.48 1.96 19.22
N THR A 26 -4.08 1.13 18.39
CA THR A 26 -3.64 -0.24 18.15
C THR A 26 -2.95 -0.32 16.78
N THR A 27 -2.12 -1.34 16.59
CA THR A 27 -1.43 -1.60 15.32
C THR A 27 -1.76 -3.00 14.84
N GLU A 28 -2.18 -3.13 13.59
CA GLU A 28 -2.37 -4.44 12.97
C GLU A 28 -1.03 -5.16 12.86
N THR A 29 -1.00 -6.44 13.21
CA THR A 29 0.22 -7.25 13.17
C THR A 29 0.27 -8.04 11.88
N TYR A 30 1.37 -7.91 11.14
CA TYR A 30 1.59 -8.66 9.90
C TYR A 30 2.16 -10.03 10.21
N PRO A 31 1.52 -11.11 9.74
CA PRO A 31 2.08 -12.45 9.88
C PRO A 31 3.34 -12.61 9.03
N PRO A 32 4.27 -13.50 9.44
CA PRO A 32 5.43 -13.82 8.61
C PRO A 32 5.00 -14.39 7.27
N LEU A 33 5.76 -14.05 6.21
CA LEU A 33 5.48 -14.55 4.87
C LEU A 33 5.90 -16.02 4.74
N PRO A 34 5.06 -16.88 4.13
CA PRO A 34 5.43 -18.27 3.88
C PRO A 34 6.54 -18.37 2.82
N GLU A 35 7.68 -18.98 3.14
CA GLU A 35 8.88 -19.02 2.30
C GLU A 35 8.63 -19.60 0.89
N GLU A 36 7.92 -20.73 0.80
CA GLU A 36 7.59 -21.32 -0.50
C GLU A 36 6.70 -20.42 -1.36
N ALA A 37 5.73 -19.73 -0.75
CA ALA A 37 4.87 -18.80 -1.44
C ALA A 37 5.60 -17.48 -1.80
N ASP A 38 6.56 -17.06 -0.99
CA ASP A 38 7.41 -15.90 -1.28
C ASP A 38 8.26 -16.11 -2.54
N THR A 39 8.73 -17.34 -2.79
CA THR A 39 9.41 -17.68 -4.04
C THR A 39 8.56 -17.39 -5.27
N LEU A 40 7.26 -17.73 -5.24
CA LEU A 40 6.32 -17.45 -6.32
C LEU A 40 6.07 -15.94 -6.45
N TYR A 41 5.84 -15.28 -5.31
CA TYR A 41 5.60 -13.82 -5.25
C TYR A 41 6.75 -13.03 -5.85
N ARG A 42 7.99 -13.28 -5.43
CA ARG A 42 9.17 -12.55 -5.90
C ARG A 42 9.39 -12.73 -7.40
N TYR A 43 9.19 -13.93 -7.92
CA TYR A 43 9.27 -14.18 -9.36
C TYR A 43 8.22 -13.38 -10.12
N ALA A 44 6.96 -13.42 -9.69
CA ALA A 44 5.89 -12.64 -10.31
C ALA A 44 6.14 -11.13 -10.21
N LEU A 45 6.58 -10.64 -9.04
CA LEU A 45 6.85 -9.22 -8.79
C LEU A 45 7.95 -8.68 -9.70
N TRP A 46 9.03 -9.42 -9.90
CA TRP A 46 10.10 -9.00 -10.79
C TRP A 46 9.60 -8.80 -12.23
N HIS A 47 8.80 -9.73 -12.73
CA HIS A 47 8.20 -9.62 -14.05
C HIS A 47 7.16 -8.51 -14.15
N ASP A 48 6.35 -8.32 -13.12
CA ASP A 48 5.35 -7.26 -13.06
C ASP A 48 6.03 -5.88 -13.15
N ILE A 49 7.02 -5.60 -12.32
CA ILE A 49 7.75 -4.33 -12.33
C ILE A 49 8.42 -4.11 -13.70
N ASN A 50 9.10 -5.12 -14.22
CA ASN A 50 9.81 -5.01 -15.51
C ASN A 50 8.86 -4.88 -16.72
N THR A 51 7.63 -5.40 -16.65
CA THR A 51 6.61 -5.17 -17.67
C THR A 51 5.99 -3.78 -17.56
N ARG A 52 5.78 -3.24 -16.38
CA ARG A 52 5.26 -1.89 -16.17
C ARG A 52 6.21 -0.81 -16.67
N ARG A 53 7.52 -1.03 -16.61
CA ARG A 53 8.54 -0.11 -17.17
C ARG A 53 8.37 0.15 -18.68
N LYS A 54 7.65 -0.72 -19.38
CA LYS A 54 7.40 -0.61 -20.82
C LYS A 54 5.90 -0.74 -21.11
N PRO A 55 5.15 0.35 -21.26
CA PRO A 55 3.68 0.30 -21.41
C PRO A 55 3.20 -0.68 -22.48
N SER A 56 3.94 -0.83 -23.59
CA SER A 56 3.64 -1.77 -24.66
C SER A 56 3.71 -3.27 -24.25
N THR A 57 4.24 -3.56 -23.08
CA THR A 57 4.44 -4.93 -22.59
C THR A 57 3.50 -5.33 -21.45
N ARG A 58 2.58 -4.46 -21.01
CA ARG A 58 1.66 -4.72 -19.89
C ARG A 58 0.83 -5.99 -20.05
N HIS A 59 0.43 -6.33 -21.28
CA HIS A 59 -0.27 -7.59 -21.58
C HIS A 59 0.56 -8.84 -21.25
N LYS A 60 1.89 -8.71 -21.13
CA LYS A 60 2.78 -9.82 -20.76
C LYS A 60 2.71 -10.19 -19.28
N LEU A 61 1.93 -9.48 -18.48
CA LEU A 61 1.72 -9.79 -17.06
C LEU A 61 0.85 -11.04 -16.87
N LEU A 62 -0.09 -11.32 -17.78
CA LEU A 62 -1.05 -12.42 -17.66
C LEU A 62 -0.46 -13.78 -17.22
N PRO A 63 0.66 -14.26 -17.81
CA PRO A 63 1.26 -15.54 -17.41
C PRO A 63 1.77 -15.58 -15.96
N TYR A 64 2.02 -14.41 -15.37
CA TYR A 64 2.57 -14.30 -14.01
C TYR A 64 1.49 -14.18 -12.94
N LEU A 65 0.23 -13.90 -13.31
CA LEU A 65 -0.89 -13.80 -12.36
C LEU A 65 -1.10 -15.11 -11.59
N ARG A 66 -0.83 -16.28 -12.21
CA ARG A 66 -0.94 -17.57 -11.54
C ARG A 66 -0.08 -17.65 -10.27
N TYR A 67 1.11 -17.08 -10.28
CA TYR A 67 2.02 -17.09 -9.15
C TYR A 67 1.50 -16.21 -8.00
N TYR A 68 0.97 -15.03 -8.32
CA TYR A 68 0.32 -14.17 -7.32
C TYR A 68 -0.90 -14.85 -6.69
N ARG A 69 -1.76 -15.47 -7.51
CA ARG A 69 -2.97 -16.20 -7.06
C ARG A 69 -2.61 -17.35 -6.12
N ILE A 70 -1.66 -18.18 -6.52
CA ILE A 70 -1.23 -19.33 -5.73
C ILE A 70 -0.55 -18.88 -4.45
N ALA A 71 0.32 -17.87 -4.49
CA ALA A 71 0.96 -17.33 -3.31
C ALA A 71 -0.06 -16.72 -2.33
N ALA A 72 -1.00 -15.91 -2.82
CA ALA A 72 -2.07 -15.30 -2.01
C ALA A 72 -2.92 -16.37 -1.31
N ALA A 73 -3.34 -17.42 -2.04
CA ALA A 73 -4.12 -18.52 -1.48
C ALA A 73 -3.35 -19.30 -0.40
N ASN A 74 -2.02 -19.33 -0.47
CA ASN A 74 -1.15 -19.96 0.52
C ASN A 74 -0.70 -19.02 1.65
N GLY A 75 -1.40 -17.90 1.85
CA GLY A 75 -1.21 -17.02 3.00
C GLY A 75 -0.19 -15.90 2.78
N HIS A 76 0.27 -15.68 1.55
CA HIS A 76 1.16 -14.57 1.25
C HIS A 76 0.38 -13.28 1.07
N TRP A 77 0.20 -12.52 2.15
CA TRP A 77 -0.64 -11.32 2.19
C TRP A 77 -0.15 -10.20 1.24
N GLN A 78 1.16 -10.06 1.00
CA GLN A 78 1.66 -9.10 0.00
C GLN A 78 1.22 -9.50 -1.41
N ALA A 79 1.31 -10.78 -1.78
CA ALA A 79 0.83 -11.26 -3.07
C ALA A 79 -0.68 -10.99 -3.24
N ASN A 80 -1.46 -11.18 -2.17
CA ASN A 80 -2.88 -10.88 -2.14
C ASN A 80 -3.13 -9.38 -2.42
N LYS A 81 -2.46 -8.49 -1.69
CA LYS A 81 -2.59 -7.02 -1.89
C LYS A 81 -2.16 -6.59 -3.29
N THR A 82 -1.01 -7.07 -3.76
CA THR A 82 -0.51 -6.75 -5.10
C THR A 82 -1.49 -7.20 -6.19
N LEU A 83 -2.05 -8.41 -6.05
CA LEU A 83 -3.03 -8.90 -7.01
C LEU A 83 -4.32 -8.08 -6.98
N GLN A 84 -4.84 -7.73 -5.80
CA GLN A 84 -6.01 -6.84 -5.68
C GLN A 84 -5.74 -5.49 -6.38
N HIS A 85 -4.55 -4.91 -6.19
CA HIS A 85 -4.15 -3.68 -6.86
C HIS A 85 -4.12 -3.84 -8.40
N ILE A 86 -3.54 -4.93 -8.90
CA ILE A 86 -3.52 -5.24 -10.35
C ILE A 86 -4.95 -5.36 -10.89
N LEU A 87 -5.81 -6.11 -10.21
CA LEU A 87 -7.20 -6.31 -10.62
C LEU A 87 -7.99 -5.00 -10.64
N MET A 88 -7.70 -4.07 -9.73
CA MET A 88 -8.43 -2.82 -9.62
C MET A 88 -7.96 -1.75 -10.61
N TYR A 89 -6.65 -1.60 -10.79
CA TYR A 89 -6.08 -0.44 -11.47
C TYR A 89 -5.49 -0.74 -12.87
N ASN A 90 -5.22 -2.00 -13.24
CA ASN A 90 -4.68 -2.34 -14.55
C ASN A 90 -5.80 -2.65 -15.56
N GLU A 91 -6.61 -1.65 -15.91
CA GLU A 91 -7.72 -1.81 -16.87
C GLU A 91 -7.26 -2.19 -18.28
N ASP A 92 -6.02 -1.88 -18.64
CA ASP A 92 -5.42 -2.22 -19.94
C ASP A 92 -5.18 -3.74 -20.13
N VAL A 93 -5.29 -4.53 -19.05
CA VAL A 93 -5.13 -5.98 -19.09
C VAL A 93 -6.50 -6.63 -18.97
N ASP A 94 -6.90 -7.40 -20.00
CA ASP A 94 -8.18 -8.12 -19.99
C ASP A 94 -8.09 -9.32 -19.03
N ILE A 95 -8.62 -9.14 -17.83
CA ILE A 95 -8.71 -10.18 -16.80
C ILE A 95 -10.20 -10.47 -16.58
N PRO A 96 -10.70 -11.65 -16.98
CA PRO A 96 -12.09 -12.04 -16.73
C PRO A 96 -12.40 -12.04 -15.22
N ASP A 97 -13.65 -11.69 -14.90
CA ASP A 97 -14.20 -11.76 -13.53
C ASP A 97 -13.37 -11.04 -12.45
N ARG A 98 -12.57 -10.04 -12.86
CA ARG A 98 -11.62 -9.30 -11.98
C ARG A 98 -12.27 -8.76 -10.70
N ARG A 99 -13.54 -8.35 -10.77
CA ARG A 99 -14.27 -7.83 -9.61
C ARG A 99 -14.55 -8.91 -8.57
N ASP A 100 -15.05 -10.05 -9.04
CA ASP A 100 -15.37 -11.18 -8.18
C ASP A 100 -14.10 -11.79 -7.59
N GLU A 101 -13.02 -11.86 -8.38
CA GLU A 101 -11.71 -12.27 -7.90
C GLU A 101 -11.18 -11.31 -6.82
N GLY A 102 -11.28 -9.99 -7.02
CA GLY A 102 -10.88 -8.98 -6.03
C GLY A 102 -11.64 -9.12 -4.72
N VAL A 103 -12.96 -9.33 -4.79
CA VAL A 103 -13.81 -9.58 -3.62
C VAL A 103 -13.35 -10.83 -2.86
N ALA A 104 -13.15 -11.94 -3.56
CA ALA A 104 -12.72 -13.20 -2.93
C ALA A 104 -11.33 -13.07 -2.29
N LEU A 105 -10.40 -12.34 -2.92
CA LEU A 105 -9.09 -12.04 -2.36
C LEU A 105 -9.19 -11.20 -1.09
N ASN A 106 -10.09 -10.22 -1.04
CA ASN A 106 -10.27 -9.38 0.14
C ASN A 106 -10.92 -10.16 1.30
N GLU A 107 -11.85 -11.07 1.02
CA GLU A 107 -12.40 -12.00 2.01
C GLU A 107 -11.31 -12.91 2.59
N LEU A 108 -10.39 -13.37 1.75
CA LEU A 108 -9.23 -14.14 2.20
C LEU A 108 -8.27 -13.28 3.03
N LEU A 109 -8.00 -12.04 2.61
CA LEU A 109 -7.15 -11.11 3.34
C LEU A 109 -7.69 -10.79 4.74
N ALA A 110 -9.01 -10.68 4.88
CA ALA A 110 -9.68 -10.39 6.15
C ALA A 110 -9.39 -11.42 7.24
N GLN A 111 -9.01 -12.65 6.88
CA GLN A 111 -8.65 -13.70 7.85
C GLN A 111 -7.26 -13.46 8.48
N GLN A 112 -6.39 -12.71 7.81
CA GLN A 112 -5.02 -12.44 8.26
C GLN A 112 -4.84 -10.99 8.69
N LEU A 113 -5.38 -10.06 7.91
CA LEU A 113 -5.23 -8.61 8.05
C LEU A 113 -6.60 -7.93 8.00
N PRO A 114 -7.41 -8.05 9.06
CA PRO A 114 -8.79 -7.55 9.06
C PRO A 114 -8.89 -6.02 8.93
N ALA A 115 -7.93 -5.26 9.46
CA ALA A 115 -7.93 -3.80 9.31
C ALA A 115 -7.60 -3.38 7.87
N THR A 116 -6.61 -4.02 7.26
CA THR A 116 -6.26 -3.80 5.85
C THR A 116 -7.41 -4.21 4.93
N ALA A 117 -8.08 -5.33 5.19
CA ALA A 117 -9.24 -5.76 4.40
C ALA A 117 -10.42 -4.80 4.53
N ASP A 118 -10.65 -4.22 5.71
CA ASP A 118 -11.67 -3.18 5.90
C ASP A 118 -11.37 -1.92 5.06
N LEU A 119 -10.09 -1.52 4.99
CA LEU A 119 -9.69 -0.42 4.12
C LEU A 119 -9.98 -0.74 2.64
N TRP A 120 -9.67 -1.95 2.18
CA TRP A 120 -10.00 -2.38 0.81
C TRP A 120 -11.50 -2.40 0.57
N TRP A 121 -12.34 -2.83 1.55
CA TRP A 121 -13.79 -2.74 1.43
C TRP A 121 -14.28 -1.31 1.28
N SER A 122 -13.75 -0.36 2.07
CA SER A 122 -14.06 1.06 1.90
C SER A 122 -13.74 1.52 0.47
N THR A 123 -12.56 1.18 -0.03
CA THR A 123 -12.10 1.53 -1.37
C THR A 123 -12.99 0.88 -2.45
N TYR A 124 -13.29 -0.41 -2.33
CA TYR A 124 -14.16 -1.11 -3.29
C TYR A 124 -15.55 -0.48 -3.40
N ILE A 125 -16.15 -0.13 -2.27
CA ILE A 125 -17.46 0.52 -2.24
C ILE A 125 -17.40 1.88 -2.95
N LEU A 126 -16.39 2.70 -2.70
CA LEU A 126 -16.21 4.02 -3.34
C LEU A 126 -16.06 3.91 -4.87
N PHE A 127 -15.45 2.84 -5.36
CA PHE A 127 -15.28 2.60 -6.80
C PHE A 127 -16.37 1.71 -7.44
N GLY A 128 -17.42 1.39 -6.69
CA GLY A 128 -18.53 0.55 -7.17
C GLY A 128 -18.13 -0.90 -7.42
N TYR A 129 -17.11 -1.38 -6.71
CA TYR A 129 -16.72 -2.78 -6.65
C TYR A 129 -17.42 -3.48 -5.48
N GLY A 130 -17.60 -4.79 -5.60
CA GLY A 130 -18.03 -5.60 -4.49
C GLY A 130 -19.56 -5.76 -4.37
N PRO A 131 -20.02 -6.31 -3.22
CA PRO A 131 -21.43 -6.58 -2.98
C PRO A 131 -22.26 -5.30 -2.90
N LYS A 132 -23.58 -5.44 -2.96
CA LYS A 132 -24.49 -4.31 -2.71
C LYS A 132 -24.22 -3.72 -1.33
N HIS A 133 -24.16 -2.42 -1.27
CA HIS A 133 -23.85 -1.65 -0.06
C HIS A 133 -24.86 -0.51 0.12
N ASP A 134 -25.01 -0.04 1.36
CA ASP A 134 -25.83 1.09 1.72
C ASP A 134 -25.00 2.38 1.79
N LYS A 135 -25.69 3.52 1.75
CA LYS A 135 -25.08 4.83 1.92
C LYS A 135 -24.37 4.91 3.28
N GLY A 136 -23.09 5.21 3.27
CA GLY A 136 -22.26 5.33 4.47
C GLY A 136 -21.46 4.09 4.83
N ASP A 137 -21.64 2.97 4.14
CA ASP A 137 -20.87 1.74 4.40
C ASP A 137 -19.37 1.94 4.17
N ALA A 138 -18.98 2.68 3.13
CA ALA A 138 -17.57 3.01 2.87
C ALA A 138 -16.93 3.73 4.08
N ALA A 139 -17.62 4.72 4.65
CA ALA A 139 -17.14 5.43 5.83
C ALA A 139 -17.09 4.53 7.07
N ALA A 140 -18.05 3.61 7.23
CA ALA A 140 -18.07 2.66 8.32
C ALA A 140 -16.89 1.66 8.24
N TYR A 141 -16.57 1.18 7.05
CA TYR A 141 -15.41 0.33 6.82
C TYR A 141 -14.09 1.09 7.06
N LEU A 142 -13.96 2.33 6.55
CA LEU A 142 -12.79 3.17 6.79
C LEU A 142 -12.57 3.39 8.29
N ARG A 143 -13.65 3.73 9.01
CA ARG A 143 -13.60 3.89 10.46
C ARG A 143 -13.15 2.61 11.16
N ARG A 144 -13.72 1.47 10.79
CA ARG A 144 -13.36 0.19 11.38
C ARG A 144 -11.92 -0.21 11.09
N ALA A 145 -11.40 0.11 9.90
CA ALA A 145 -10.00 -0.08 9.56
C ALA A 145 -9.08 0.74 10.49
N ALA A 146 -9.41 2.02 10.72
CA ALA A 146 -8.65 2.87 11.62
C ALA A 146 -8.73 2.39 13.08
N ASP A 147 -9.91 2.02 13.57
CA ASP A 147 -10.11 1.49 14.93
C ASP A 147 -9.35 0.17 15.17
N ARG A 148 -9.07 -0.58 14.11
CA ARG A 148 -8.25 -1.80 14.12
C ARG A 148 -6.76 -1.56 13.89
N GLY A 149 -6.35 -0.31 13.75
CA GLY A 149 -4.95 0.09 13.68
C GLY A 149 -4.33 0.13 12.30
N ASN A 150 -5.14 0.28 11.24
CA ASN A 150 -4.61 0.51 9.91
C ASN A 150 -4.15 1.97 9.77
N PRO A 151 -2.85 2.27 9.54
CA PRO A 151 -2.35 3.65 9.49
C PRO A 151 -2.77 4.41 8.24
N GLU A 152 -3.00 3.73 7.12
CA GLU A 152 -3.51 4.36 5.90
C GLU A 152 -4.96 4.84 6.10
N ALA A 153 -5.79 4.05 6.76
CA ALA A 153 -7.14 4.46 7.13
C ALA A 153 -7.13 5.66 8.09
N MET A 154 -6.20 5.68 9.05
CA MET A 154 -6.03 6.83 9.96
C MET A 154 -5.60 8.09 9.21
N TYR A 155 -4.69 7.97 8.24
CA TYR A 155 -4.32 9.07 7.38
C TYR A 155 -5.53 9.62 6.60
N MET A 156 -6.32 8.75 5.96
CA MET A 156 -7.51 9.17 5.21
C MET A 156 -8.53 9.89 6.10
N ILE A 157 -8.68 9.45 7.36
CA ILE A 157 -9.52 10.14 8.33
C ILE A 157 -8.94 11.51 8.68
N ALA A 158 -7.62 11.62 8.85
CA ALA A 158 -6.96 12.89 9.09
C ALA A 158 -7.21 13.92 7.98
N GLU A 159 -7.10 13.48 6.72
CA GLU A 159 -7.45 14.33 5.57
C GLU A 159 -8.89 14.82 5.62
N LEU A 160 -9.83 13.92 5.86
CA LEU A 160 -11.26 14.28 5.93
C LEU A 160 -11.56 15.26 7.05
N LEU A 161 -10.94 15.10 8.23
CA LEU A 161 -11.06 16.02 9.35
C LEU A 161 -10.44 17.40 9.04
N SER A 162 -9.27 17.42 8.42
CA SER A 162 -8.61 18.65 7.97
C SER A 162 -9.44 19.40 6.95
N ASP A 163 -9.96 18.69 5.95
CA ASP A 163 -10.85 19.26 4.93
C ASP A 163 -12.14 19.84 5.51
N GLN A 164 -12.70 19.19 6.52
CA GLN A 164 -13.86 19.70 7.23
C GLN A 164 -13.51 20.97 8.03
N ALA A 165 -12.38 20.93 8.74
CA ALA A 165 -11.92 22.07 9.54
C ALA A 165 -11.70 23.33 8.70
N VAL A 166 -11.10 23.19 7.52
CA VAL A 166 -10.86 24.34 6.61
C VAL A 166 -12.16 25.00 6.14
N ARG A 167 -13.27 24.27 6.09
CA ARG A 167 -14.59 24.79 5.69
C ARG A 167 -15.34 25.49 6.82
N LEU A 168 -14.91 25.29 8.07
CA LEU A 168 -15.52 25.96 9.23
C LEU A 168 -14.93 27.35 9.44
N PRO A 169 -15.72 28.30 10.00
CA PRO A 169 -15.18 29.57 10.46
C PRO A 169 -14.14 29.34 11.57
N GLU A 170 -13.28 30.34 11.78
CA GLU A 170 -12.35 30.29 12.92
C GLU A 170 -13.13 30.20 14.26
N GLY A 171 -12.69 29.21 15.07
CA GLY A 171 -13.36 28.91 16.33
C GLY A 171 -12.87 27.67 17.02
N GLU A 172 -13.52 27.31 18.09
CA GLU A 172 -13.14 26.15 18.91
C GLU A 172 -13.30 24.84 18.14
N GLU A 173 -14.38 24.67 17.39
CA GLU A 173 -14.67 23.49 16.59
C GLU A 173 -13.62 23.26 15.51
N ARG A 174 -13.24 24.30 14.73
CA ARG A 174 -12.17 24.21 13.75
C ARG A 174 -10.85 23.75 14.40
N ARG A 175 -10.46 24.35 15.53
CA ARG A 175 -9.25 23.97 16.27
C ARG A 175 -9.30 22.50 16.70
N ARG A 176 -10.42 22.09 17.27
CA ARG A 176 -10.63 20.69 17.72
C ARG A 176 -10.44 19.68 16.58
N LEU A 177 -10.99 19.94 15.40
CA LEU A 177 -10.82 19.06 14.23
C LEU A 177 -9.38 19.06 13.73
N LEU A 178 -8.69 20.19 13.71
CA LEU A 178 -7.28 20.27 13.35
C LEU A 178 -6.39 19.51 14.34
N ASP A 179 -6.63 19.66 15.65
CA ASP A 179 -5.88 18.92 16.69
C ASP A 179 -6.10 17.41 16.58
N LEU A 180 -7.33 16.99 16.23
CA LEU A 180 -7.63 15.57 16.04
C LEU A 180 -6.99 15.04 14.75
N SER A 181 -7.04 15.80 13.67
CA SER A 181 -6.37 15.49 12.40
C SER A 181 -4.86 15.34 12.60
N ASP A 182 -4.21 16.27 13.31
CA ASP A 182 -2.77 16.20 13.62
C ASP A 182 -2.41 14.91 14.37
N LYS A 183 -3.20 14.50 15.35
CA LYS A 183 -2.98 13.23 16.08
C LYS A 183 -3.03 12.02 15.16
N PHE A 184 -3.99 11.96 14.24
CA PHE A 184 -4.10 10.87 13.29
C PHE A 184 -2.95 10.86 12.28
N TYR A 185 -2.54 12.03 11.77
CA TYR A 185 -1.39 12.15 10.89
C TYR A 185 -0.11 11.65 11.55
N ARG A 186 0.17 12.07 12.79
CA ARG A 186 1.37 11.65 13.55
C ARG A 186 1.38 10.14 13.74
N TYR A 187 0.26 9.58 14.18
CA TYR A 187 0.18 8.14 14.40
C TYR A 187 0.35 7.36 13.09
N SER A 188 -0.30 7.79 12.02
CA SER A 188 -0.14 7.19 10.71
C SER A 188 1.32 7.23 10.26
N ALA A 189 1.96 8.39 10.30
CA ALA A 189 3.33 8.56 9.86
C ALA A 189 4.34 7.72 10.67
N ASP A 190 4.12 7.55 11.97
CA ASP A 190 4.97 6.70 12.83
C ASP A 190 4.87 5.20 12.46
N LYS A 191 3.76 4.76 11.89
CA LYS A 191 3.49 3.34 11.59
C LYS A 191 3.53 2.99 10.11
N ILE A 192 3.51 3.99 9.23
CA ILE A 192 3.23 3.78 7.81
C ILE A 192 4.31 2.98 7.08
N HIS A 193 5.58 3.06 7.55
CA HIS A 193 6.67 2.28 6.99
C HIS A 193 6.49 0.76 7.14
N ARG A 194 5.63 0.32 8.05
CA ARG A 194 5.31 -1.10 8.25
C ARG A 194 4.23 -1.61 7.29
N PHE A 195 3.69 -0.71 6.47
CA PHE A 195 2.57 -1.00 5.58
C PHE A 195 2.97 -0.65 4.16
N PRO A 196 3.44 -1.59 3.37
CA PRO A 196 3.69 -1.39 1.95
C PRO A 196 2.35 -1.17 1.25
N SER A 197 1.82 0.04 1.35
CA SER A 197 0.77 0.55 0.50
C SER A 197 1.41 1.55 -0.43
N GLY A 198 1.08 1.54 -1.71
CA GLY A 198 1.65 2.44 -2.71
C GLY A 198 1.40 3.93 -2.49
N LYS A 199 0.82 4.29 -1.36
CA LYS A 199 0.56 5.68 -0.94
C LYS A 199 1.16 6.03 0.41
N GLY A 200 1.73 5.06 1.12
CA GLY A 200 2.20 5.27 2.47
C GLY A 200 3.28 6.33 2.58
N GLY A 201 4.19 6.36 1.64
CA GLY A 201 5.24 7.36 1.58
C GLY A 201 4.73 8.75 1.26
N GLU A 202 3.80 8.89 0.29
CA GLU A 202 3.16 10.16 -0.04
C GLU A 202 2.43 10.73 1.17
N GLN A 203 1.71 9.89 1.89
CA GLN A 203 0.99 10.24 3.11
C GLN A 203 1.90 10.73 4.22
N ALA A 204 3.03 10.06 4.45
CA ALA A 204 4.02 10.51 5.42
C ALA A 204 4.69 11.82 5.00
N SER A 205 4.85 12.07 3.69
CA SER A 205 5.38 13.32 3.16
C SER A 205 4.45 14.50 3.43
N ILE A 206 3.13 14.32 3.24
CA ILE A 206 2.13 15.35 3.57
C ILE A 206 2.14 15.62 5.08
N THR A 207 2.23 14.57 5.89
CA THR A 207 2.37 14.72 7.34
C THR A 207 3.61 15.54 7.70
N ALA A 208 4.75 15.27 7.06
CA ALA A 208 5.98 16.00 7.28
C ALA A 208 5.86 17.50 6.94
N THR A 209 4.99 17.87 5.97
CA THR A 209 4.72 19.28 5.64
C THR A 209 3.76 19.96 6.60
N VAL A 210 2.82 19.23 7.19
CA VAL A 210 1.83 19.76 8.15
C VAL A 210 2.44 19.93 9.55
N ILE A 211 3.36 19.02 9.95
CA ILE A 211 3.96 18.98 11.29
C ILE A 211 5.37 19.62 11.26
N GLN A 212 5.41 20.94 11.12
CA GLN A 212 6.69 21.69 11.08
C GLN A 212 6.94 22.44 12.38
N HIS A 213 7.06 21.75 13.52
CA HIS A 213 7.31 22.44 14.77
C HIS A 213 8.79 22.64 15.10
N ASN A 214 9.68 21.76 14.62
CA ASN A 214 11.13 21.82 14.86
C ASN A 214 11.90 20.95 13.85
N ALA A 215 13.22 21.09 13.83
CA ALA A 215 14.10 20.36 12.92
C ALA A 215 14.07 18.84 13.13
N GLU A 216 13.95 18.37 14.37
CA GLU A 216 13.92 16.95 14.71
C GLU A 216 12.68 16.28 14.11
N ASP A 217 11.50 16.85 14.35
CA ASP A 217 10.24 16.37 13.76
C ASP A 217 10.29 16.41 12.23
N ALA A 218 10.78 17.51 11.64
CA ALA A 218 10.85 17.67 10.19
C ALA A 218 11.72 16.58 9.55
N MET A 219 12.90 16.32 10.10
CA MET A 219 13.79 15.25 9.62
C MET A 219 13.19 13.86 9.85
N PHE A 220 12.63 13.61 11.04
CA PHE A 220 12.03 12.32 11.38
C PHE A 220 10.90 11.94 10.42
N TYR A 221 9.92 12.83 10.21
CA TYR A 221 8.80 12.52 9.34
C TYR A 221 9.18 12.47 7.86
N ALA A 222 10.15 13.27 7.42
CA ALA A 222 10.72 13.13 6.07
C ALA A 222 11.43 11.78 5.89
N GLN A 223 12.13 11.28 6.92
CA GLN A 223 12.75 9.95 6.92
C GLN A 223 11.69 8.83 6.89
N GLN A 224 10.60 8.96 7.66
CA GLN A 224 9.49 8.00 7.62
C GLN A 224 8.81 7.98 6.24
N SER A 225 8.63 9.15 5.62
CA SER A 225 8.12 9.28 4.27
C SER A 225 9.00 8.53 3.27
N LEU A 226 10.30 8.75 3.35
CA LEU A 226 11.27 8.07 2.49
C LEU A 226 11.30 6.56 2.73
N ARG A 227 11.22 6.10 3.98
CA ARG A 227 11.11 4.68 4.32
C ARG A 227 9.90 4.03 3.67
N GLY A 228 8.78 4.75 3.59
CA GLY A 228 7.58 4.34 2.85
C GLY A 228 7.69 4.45 1.32
N GLY A 229 8.84 4.83 0.77
CA GLY A 229 9.11 4.88 -0.67
C GLY A 229 8.81 6.23 -1.34
N ALA A 230 8.41 7.27 -0.60
CA ALA A 230 8.14 8.57 -1.19
C ALA A 230 9.43 9.35 -1.45
N TYR A 231 9.73 9.63 -2.70
CA TYR A 231 10.87 10.44 -3.09
C TYR A 231 10.82 11.86 -2.51
N GLN A 232 9.63 12.40 -2.22
CA GLN A 232 9.44 13.73 -1.62
C GLN A 232 10.12 13.83 -0.24
N GLY A 233 10.15 12.72 0.54
CA GLY A 233 10.89 12.67 1.79
C GLY A 233 12.39 12.86 1.59
N ALA A 234 12.95 12.24 0.54
CA ALA A 234 14.36 12.39 0.18
C ALA A 234 14.68 13.81 -0.30
N VAL A 235 13.84 14.37 -1.19
CA VAL A 235 13.98 15.77 -1.66
C VAL A 235 14.01 16.74 -0.48
N ARG A 236 13.10 16.57 0.49
CA ARG A 236 13.07 17.46 1.65
C ARG A 236 14.32 17.32 2.51
N LEU A 237 14.78 16.09 2.79
CA LEU A 237 15.99 15.87 3.56
C LEU A 237 17.23 16.42 2.84
N GLN A 238 17.30 16.31 1.52
CA GLN A 238 18.33 16.95 0.72
C GLN A 238 18.36 18.46 0.98
N LEU A 239 17.23 19.16 0.83
CA LEU A 239 17.14 20.61 1.04
C LEU A 239 17.52 21.03 2.47
N ILE A 240 17.09 20.26 3.48
CA ILE A 240 17.46 20.50 4.87
C ILE A 240 18.99 20.43 5.04
N PHE A 241 19.66 19.39 4.51
CA PHE A 241 21.10 19.21 4.64
C PHE A 241 21.92 20.07 3.69
N GLU A 242 21.36 20.63 2.64
CA GLU A 242 21.95 21.71 1.85
C GLU A 242 21.92 23.05 2.59
N GLY A 243 21.05 23.19 3.61
CA GLY A 243 20.87 24.41 4.39
C GLY A 243 19.87 25.40 3.75
N GLU A 244 19.02 24.93 2.85
CA GLU A 244 17.99 25.76 2.20
C GLU A 244 16.82 26.07 3.17
N GLU A 245 16.47 25.14 4.09
CA GLU A 245 15.47 25.38 5.15
C GLU A 245 16.13 26.04 6.38
N LYS A 246 16.48 27.32 6.27
CA LYS A 246 17.25 28.08 7.28
C LYS A 246 16.54 28.21 8.63
N GLU A 247 15.21 28.21 8.63
CA GLU A 247 14.37 28.27 9.83
C GLU A 247 14.56 27.06 10.75
N LEU A 248 14.96 25.92 10.20
CA LEU A 248 15.23 24.70 10.98
C LEU A 248 16.57 24.74 11.69
N SER A 249 17.48 25.65 11.28
CA SER A 249 18.84 25.78 11.88
C SER A 249 19.66 24.48 11.91
N VAL A 250 19.44 23.59 10.93
CA VAL A 250 20.22 22.36 10.77
C VAL A 250 21.57 22.69 10.15
N LYS A 251 22.64 22.10 10.68
CA LYS A 251 23.98 22.27 10.11
C LYS A 251 24.03 21.55 8.74
N PRO A 252 24.48 22.25 7.68
CA PRO A 252 24.65 21.63 6.36
C PRO A 252 25.59 20.42 6.41
N ASP A 253 25.21 19.38 5.67
CA ASP A 253 25.97 18.13 5.50
C ASP A 253 25.85 17.68 4.04
N GLN A 254 26.85 18.03 3.26
CA GLN A 254 26.84 17.82 1.81
C GLN A 254 26.81 16.34 1.41
N GLU A 255 27.41 15.47 2.20
CA GLU A 255 27.39 14.03 1.93
C GLU A 255 25.99 13.44 2.16
N ARG A 256 25.30 13.84 3.23
CA ARG A 256 23.88 13.46 3.44
C ARG A 256 23.00 14.00 2.33
N ALA A 257 23.14 15.28 1.99
CA ALA A 257 22.37 15.91 0.92
C ALA A 257 22.53 15.13 -0.39
N HIS A 258 23.77 14.82 -0.79
CA HIS A 258 24.04 14.06 -2.01
C HIS A 258 23.45 12.65 -1.98
N ARG A 259 23.50 11.94 -0.86
CA ARG A 259 22.86 10.61 -0.77
C ARG A 259 21.34 10.69 -0.95
N TYR A 260 20.70 11.68 -0.33
CA TYR A 260 19.26 11.89 -0.51
C TYR A 260 18.90 12.30 -1.95
N GLU A 261 19.74 13.06 -2.65
CA GLU A 261 19.60 13.35 -4.07
C GLU A 261 19.60 12.06 -4.91
N VAL A 262 20.61 11.21 -4.76
CA VAL A 262 20.71 9.92 -5.46
C VAL A 262 19.48 9.04 -5.21
N ILE A 263 19.01 8.99 -3.96
CA ILE A 263 17.83 8.23 -3.57
C ILE A 263 16.57 8.82 -4.21
N SER A 264 16.40 10.15 -4.16
CA SER A 264 15.23 10.81 -4.72
C SER A 264 15.12 10.61 -6.22
N ASP A 265 16.20 10.72 -6.95
CA ASP A 265 16.25 10.52 -8.40
C ASP A 265 15.84 9.10 -8.79
N TYR A 266 16.33 8.09 -8.06
CA TYR A 266 15.94 6.72 -8.32
C TYR A 266 14.46 6.46 -8.01
N LEU A 267 13.99 6.89 -6.84
CA LEU A 267 12.60 6.69 -6.43
C LEU A 267 11.62 7.45 -7.33
N PHE A 268 11.95 8.65 -7.79
CA PHE A 268 11.13 9.40 -8.73
C PHE A 268 10.85 8.62 -10.00
N THR A 269 11.88 7.99 -10.58
CA THR A 269 11.72 7.15 -11.77
C THR A 269 11.02 5.82 -11.49
N THR A 270 11.11 5.32 -10.27
CA THR A 270 10.52 4.04 -9.85
C THR A 270 9.06 4.18 -9.45
N PHE A 271 8.67 5.34 -8.92
CA PHE A 271 7.31 5.60 -8.41
C PHE A 271 6.20 5.35 -9.46
N GLU A 272 6.41 5.72 -10.71
CA GLU A 272 5.44 5.49 -11.79
C GLU A 272 5.26 3.99 -12.14
N VAL A 273 6.26 3.18 -11.80
CA VAL A 273 6.34 1.77 -12.19
C VAL A 273 6.01 0.85 -11.04
N TYR A 274 6.48 1.20 -9.85
CA TYR A 274 6.29 0.41 -8.62
C TYR A 274 6.06 1.34 -7.43
N PRO A 275 4.84 1.89 -7.30
CA PRO A 275 4.50 2.83 -6.23
C PRO A 275 4.53 2.19 -4.83
N GLU A 276 4.50 0.85 -4.73
CA GLU A 276 4.59 0.11 -3.47
C GLU A 276 6.03 -0.11 -3.00
N ALA A 277 7.04 0.40 -3.74
CA ALA A 277 8.44 0.30 -3.33
C ALA A 277 8.65 0.99 -1.98
N THR A 278 9.42 0.35 -1.10
CA THR A 278 9.82 0.89 0.20
C THR A 278 11.34 0.95 0.30
N VAL A 279 11.85 1.80 1.19
CA VAL A 279 13.30 1.90 1.49
C VAL A 279 13.48 1.60 2.97
N GLU A 280 13.20 0.35 3.35
CA GLU A 280 13.29 -0.11 4.74
C GLU A 280 14.69 0.09 5.33
N GLU A 281 15.72 -0.02 4.49
CA GLU A 281 17.14 0.11 4.82
C GLU A 281 17.64 1.55 4.96
N ILE A 282 16.78 2.56 4.93
CA ILE A 282 17.23 3.96 4.88
C ILE A 282 18.14 4.35 6.06
N ASP A 283 17.89 3.81 7.25
CA ASP A 283 18.72 4.09 8.42
C ASP A 283 20.10 3.43 8.33
N ASP A 284 20.23 2.36 7.55
CA ASP A 284 21.51 1.70 7.26
C ASP A 284 22.31 2.40 6.16
N ILE A 285 21.67 3.31 5.41
CA ILE A 285 22.26 4.06 4.30
C ILE A 285 22.55 5.51 4.70
N VAL A 286 21.52 6.21 5.22
CA VAL A 286 21.59 7.61 5.61
C VAL A 286 20.87 7.81 6.95
N PRO A 287 21.44 7.35 8.07
CA PRO A 287 20.87 7.60 9.38
C PRO A 287 20.82 9.11 9.68
N LEU A 288 19.80 9.54 10.41
CA LEU A 288 19.71 10.93 10.85
C LEU A 288 20.81 11.28 11.86
N PRO A 289 21.26 12.56 11.92
CA PRO A 289 22.20 13.01 12.93
C PRO A 289 21.69 12.73 14.37
N PRO A 290 22.56 12.45 15.35
CA PRO A 290 24.02 12.58 15.28
C PRO A 290 24.77 11.33 14.78
N ALA A 291 24.06 10.30 14.28
CA ALA A 291 24.70 9.08 13.81
C ALA A 291 25.66 9.37 12.63
N PRO A 292 26.86 8.74 12.58
CA PRO A 292 27.77 8.89 11.46
C PRO A 292 27.23 8.20 10.21
N LEU A 293 27.60 8.68 9.02
CA LEU A 293 27.28 8.03 7.77
C LEU A 293 28.09 6.73 7.59
N PRO A 294 27.44 5.59 7.31
CA PRO A 294 28.12 4.35 6.95
C PRO A 294 28.67 4.41 5.52
N GLU A 295 29.49 3.43 5.14
CA GLU A 295 29.81 3.20 3.72
C GLU A 295 28.55 2.81 2.95
N TRP A 296 28.40 3.33 1.73
CA TRP A 296 27.29 3.01 0.84
C TRP A 296 27.77 3.03 -0.61
N ASP A 297 27.33 2.07 -1.38
CA ASP A 297 27.70 1.91 -2.80
C ASP A 297 26.79 2.66 -3.77
N GLY A 298 25.85 3.46 -3.28
CA GLY A 298 24.93 4.26 -4.09
C GLY A 298 23.71 3.49 -4.63
N LYS A 299 23.43 2.28 -4.14
CA LYS A 299 22.29 1.48 -4.61
C LYS A 299 21.33 1.08 -3.50
N LEU A 300 20.04 1.16 -3.80
CA LEU A 300 18.95 0.67 -2.95
C LEU A 300 18.70 -0.83 -3.15
N ASN A 301 18.14 -1.50 -2.15
CA ASN A 301 17.75 -2.91 -2.27
C ASN A 301 16.70 -3.13 -3.36
N ILE A 302 15.72 -2.21 -3.49
CA ILE A 302 14.75 -2.28 -4.59
C ILE A 302 15.43 -2.12 -5.96
N GLN A 303 16.45 -1.26 -6.06
CA GLN A 303 17.22 -1.09 -7.30
C GLN A 303 17.96 -2.38 -7.65
N ARG A 304 18.63 -3.01 -6.68
CA ARG A 304 19.31 -4.31 -6.87
C ARG A 304 18.34 -5.40 -7.32
N PHE A 305 17.13 -5.40 -6.75
CA PHE A 305 16.10 -6.36 -7.12
C PHE A 305 15.59 -6.14 -8.54
N VAL A 306 15.29 -4.90 -8.92
CA VAL A 306 14.68 -4.58 -10.23
C VAL A 306 15.69 -4.66 -11.37
N GLU A 307 16.94 -4.22 -11.14
CA GLU A 307 18.01 -4.19 -12.15
C GLU A 307 18.88 -5.45 -12.14
N GLY A 308 18.70 -6.31 -11.15
CA GLY A 308 19.42 -7.56 -11.01
C GLY A 308 18.99 -8.63 -12.01
N GLU A 309 19.60 -9.80 -11.89
CA GLU A 309 19.23 -10.95 -12.69
C GLU A 309 17.79 -11.40 -12.38
N GLU A 310 17.12 -11.95 -13.40
CA GLU A 310 15.81 -12.56 -13.25
C GLU A 310 15.85 -13.63 -12.14
N PRO A 311 14.95 -13.57 -11.14
CA PRO A 311 14.86 -14.61 -10.14
C PRO A 311 14.64 -15.98 -10.78
N PRO A 312 15.19 -17.08 -10.21
CA PRO A 312 14.99 -18.41 -10.75
C PRO A 312 13.48 -18.71 -10.87
N LYS A 313 13.08 -19.20 -12.04
CA LYS A 313 11.69 -19.64 -12.23
C LYS A 313 11.33 -20.70 -11.20
N PRO A 314 10.21 -20.55 -10.45
CA PRO A 314 9.75 -21.57 -9.52
C PRO A 314 9.59 -22.92 -10.22
N ALA A 315 10.07 -23.99 -9.57
CA ALA A 315 9.89 -25.35 -10.08
C ALA A 315 8.40 -25.67 -10.23
N GLU A 316 8.00 -26.31 -11.34
CA GLU A 316 6.58 -26.60 -11.58
C GLU A 316 6.00 -27.54 -10.49
N GLU A 317 6.82 -28.43 -9.92
CA GLU A 317 6.42 -29.29 -8.80
C GLU A 317 6.03 -28.48 -7.55
N LEU A 318 6.70 -27.35 -7.29
CA LEU A 318 6.34 -26.43 -6.21
C LEU A 318 5.01 -25.71 -6.51
N VAL A 319 4.86 -25.25 -7.75
CA VAL A 319 3.63 -24.60 -8.20
C VAL A 319 2.43 -25.53 -8.10
N GLU A 320 2.58 -26.78 -8.60
CA GLU A 320 1.55 -27.82 -8.52
C GLU A 320 1.21 -28.19 -7.07
N LYS A 321 2.22 -28.36 -6.21
CA LYS A 321 2.05 -28.64 -4.78
C LYS A 321 1.21 -27.56 -4.09
N LEU A 322 1.59 -26.28 -4.26
CA LEU A 322 0.91 -25.16 -3.61
C LEU A 322 -0.48 -24.91 -4.19
N ALA A 323 -0.67 -25.09 -5.50
CA ALA A 323 -1.98 -25.00 -6.14
C ALA A 323 -2.92 -26.11 -5.65
N ALA A 324 -2.46 -27.36 -5.63
CA ALA A 324 -3.24 -28.51 -5.18
C ALA A 324 -3.67 -28.37 -3.71
N ALA A 325 -2.80 -27.84 -2.83
CA ALA A 325 -3.12 -27.60 -1.42
C ALA A 325 -4.32 -26.67 -1.22
N LYS A 326 -4.66 -25.85 -2.23
CA LYS A 326 -5.75 -24.86 -2.20
C LYS A 326 -6.86 -25.13 -3.22
N GLY A 327 -6.79 -26.26 -3.94
CA GLY A 327 -7.78 -26.61 -4.96
C GLY A 327 -7.76 -25.67 -6.17
N LEU A 328 -6.58 -25.19 -6.53
CA LEU A 328 -6.37 -24.30 -7.67
C LEU A 328 -5.81 -25.04 -8.88
N ASP A 329 -6.11 -24.52 -10.06
CA ASP A 329 -5.44 -24.93 -11.29
C ASP A 329 -4.01 -24.34 -11.32
N PRO A 330 -2.95 -25.15 -11.40
CA PRO A 330 -1.57 -24.65 -11.42
C PRO A 330 -1.25 -23.80 -12.65
N ALA A 331 -1.97 -23.96 -13.75
CA ALA A 331 -1.74 -23.19 -14.97
C ALA A 331 -2.27 -21.75 -14.87
N THR A 332 -3.35 -21.54 -14.14
CA THR A 332 -4.04 -20.23 -14.04
C THR A 332 -4.03 -19.63 -12.63
N GLY A 333 -3.84 -20.47 -11.60
CA GLY A 333 -4.01 -20.09 -10.19
C GLY A 333 -5.47 -19.85 -9.79
N LEU A 334 -6.43 -20.08 -10.68
CA LEU A 334 -7.86 -19.94 -10.40
C LEU A 334 -8.42 -21.19 -9.70
N PRO A 335 -9.51 -21.06 -8.94
CA PRO A 335 -10.17 -22.21 -8.34
C PRO A 335 -10.57 -23.27 -9.39
N LEU A 336 -10.29 -24.54 -9.10
CA LEU A 336 -10.81 -25.63 -9.90
C LEU A 336 -12.35 -25.64 -9.84
N PRO A 337 -13.05 -25.95 -10.95
CA PRO A 337 -14.49 -26.08 -10.93
C PRO A 337 -14.87 -27.12 -9.87
N LYS A 338 -15.77 -26.72 -8.96
CA LYS A 338 -16.34 -27.69 -8.00
C LYS A 338 -16.94 -28.82 -8.81
N LYS A 339 -16.49 -30.05 -8.58
CA LYS A 339 -17.18 -31.24 -9.13
C LYS A 339 -18.62 -31.10 -8.66
N GLU A 340 -19.54 -30.75 -9.54
CA GLU A 340 -20.96 -30.93 -9.30
C GLU A 340 -21.07 -32.39 -8.89
N THR A 341 -21.47 -32.66 -7.65
CA THR A 341 -21.96 -33.98 -7.28
C THR A 341 -23.11 -34.19 -8.24
N ALA A 342 -22.85 -35.07 -9.21
CA ALA A 342 -23.86 -35.47 -10.17
C ALA A 342 -25.09 -35.88 -9.36
N ARG A 343 -26.06 -35.00 -9.24
CA ARG A 343 -27.40 -35.36 -8.78
C ARG A 343 -27.83 -36.39 -9.79
N ARG A 344 -27.89 -37.66 -9.35
CA ARG A 344 -28.46 -38.76 -10.11
C ARG A 344 -29.84 -38.32 -10.52
N TRP A 345 -30.01 -38.03 -11.82
CA TRP A 345 -31.29 -37.74 -12.50
C TRP A 345 -32.17 -39.00 -12.66
N TRP A 346 -32.08 -39.98 -11.71
CA TRP A 346 -32.69 -41.30 -11.87
C TRP A 346 -33.83 -41.59 -10.91
N ASN A 347 -34.37 -40.63 -10.18
CA ASN A 347 -35.51 -40.89 -9.28
C ASN A 347 -36.67 -39.94 -9.57
N TRP A 348 -37.21 -40.02 -10.78
CA TRP A 348 -38.53 -39.44 -11.12
C TRP A 348 -39.52 -40.47 -11.72
N TRP A 349 -39.30 -41.77 -11.55
CA TRP A 349 -40.21 -42.81 -11.93
C TRP A 349 -40.21 -43.97 -10.91
N ASP A 350 -40.67 -43.69 -9.71
CA ASP A 350 -41.20 -44.67 -8.78
C ASP A 350 -42.25 -44.00 -7.85
#